data_07cfb81853cbb3a2da71bb65dcd07bd3
#
_entry.id   07cfb81853cbb3a2da71bb65dcd07bd3
#
_cell.length_a   1.000
_cell.length_b   1.000
_cell.length_c   1.000
_cell.angle_alpha   90.00
_cell.angle_beta   90.00
_cell.angle_gamma   90.00
#
_symmetry.space_group_name_H-M   'P 1'
#
loop_
_entity.id
_entity.type
_entity.pdbx_description
1 polymer ?
#
loop_
_entity_poly.entity_id
_entity_poly.type
_entity_poly.pdbx_seq_one_letter_code
_entity_poly.pdbx_strand_id
1 'polypeptide(L)'
;SCDLVNVAGYSRRHLLNIFLNHTGLPPGKYIRYRKLCRAAFMLKLTKRKILDIAFQLKFDSQQSFSREFRKLFHCTPYQYRIKEDWDFTNLKLPITLVDNECIKYDFCELSSKEYHGYHFSYERPIYKQSNDEELVRFRKIIKSMKECSTDIFVSTTFEPHAYKENYINVTTFIGFANVKDANIFIGSERFTSNSGLYIKIPFEGGVDDYILLSRRTYFYLLPSLGLKRRGAADIEIFHYIENDGEEGGVVSDHFIPVSEIIAC
;
A
#
# COMPACT_ATOMS: atom_id res chain seq x y z
N SER A 1 -24.98 4.23 17.18
CA SER A 1 -25.97 3.46 16.37
C SER A 1 -27.31 4.19 16.19
N CYS A 2 -27.71 5.05 17.11
CA CYS A 2 -28.94 5.87 16.94
C CYS A 2 -28.79 6.89 15.83
N ASP A 3 -27.64 7.48 15.63
CA ASP A 3 -27.37 8.49 14.61
C ASP A 3 -27.57 7.97 13.18
N LEU A 4 -27.15 6.72 12.91
CA LEU A 4 -27.33 6.09 11.60
C LEU A 4 -28.80 5.82 11.26
N VAL A 5 -29.62 5.47 12.26
CA VAL A 5 -31.06 5.25 12.10
C VAL A 5 -31.75 6.56 11.70
N ASN A 6 -31.39 7.64 12.40
CA ASN A 6 -31.97 8.98 12.14
C ASN A 6 -31.58 9.53 10.78
N VAL A 7 -30.34 9.33 10.34
CA VAL A 7 -29.85 9.80 9.03
C VAL A 7 -30.42 8.97 7.88
N ALA A 8 -30.56 7.66 8.05
CA ALA A 8 -30.99 6.75 6.98
C ALA A 8 -32.51 6.65 6.83
N GLY A 9 -33.31 7.11 7.78
CA GLY A 9 -34.77 7.03 7.77
C GLY A 9 -35.32 5.59 7.84
N TYR A 10 -34.52 4.61 8.13
CA TYR A 10 -34.90 3.21 8.27
C TYR A 10 -34.98 2.76 9.73
N SER A 11 -35.79 1.72 9.99
CA SER A 11 -35.79 1.10 11.30
C SER A 11 -34.41 0.44 11.59
N ARG A 12 -34.04 0.39 12.89
CA ARG A 12 -32.80 -0.25 13.33
C ARG A 12 -32.66 -1.69 12.80
N ARG A 13 -33.75 -2.45 12.83
CA ARG A 13 -33.78 -3.86 12.35
C ARG A 13 -33.51 -3.93 10.85
N HIS A 14 -34.09 -3.04 10.08
CA HIS A 14 -33.91 -3.01 8.62
C HIS A 14 -32.47 -2.66 8.25
N LEU A 15 -31.88 -1.64 8.89
CA LEU A 15 -30.46 -1.29 8.70
C LEU A 15 -29.51 -2.44 9.04
N LEU A 16 -29.77 -3.15 10.14
CA LEU A 16 -28.96 -4.31 10.52
C LEU A 16 -29.04 -5.43 9.47
N ASN A 17 -30.21 -5.69 8.91
CA ASN A 17 -30.39 -6.70 7.87
C ASN A 17 -29.71 -6.30 6.55
N ILE A 18 -29.89 -5.05 6.08
CA ILE A 18 -29.19 -4.55 4.90
C ILE A 18 -27.68 -4.69 5.09
N PHE A 19 -27.16 -4.23 6.22
CA PHE A 19 -25.72 -4.29 6.51
C PHE A 19 -25.20 -5.73 6.54
N LEU A 20 -25.93 -6.64 7.17
CA LEU A 20 -25.57 -8.06 7.23
C LEU A 20 -25.57 -8.70 5.83
N ASN A 21 -26.58 -8.39 5.00
CA ASN A 21 -26.69 -8.90 3.64
C ASN A 21 -25.51 -8.44 2.76
N HIS A 22 -25.10 -7.16 2.88
CA HIS A 22 -23.98 -6.62 2.09
C HIS A 22 -22.60 -7.04 2.60
N THR A 23 -22.43 -7.20 3.91
CA THR A 23 -21.09 -7.43 4.48
C THR A 23 -20.85 -8.84 4.98
N GLY A 24 -21.90 -9.64 5.09
CA GLY A 24 -21.87 -10.95 5.74
C GLY A 24 -21.63 -10.89 7.26
N LEU A 25 -21.61 -9.70 7.86
CA LEU A 25 -21.26 -9.49 9.26
C LEU A 25 -22.19 -8.49 9.95
N PRO A 26 -22.55 -8.69 11.22
CA PRO A 26 -23.19 -7.66 12.01
C PRO A 26 -22.30 -6.41 12.14
N PRO A 27 -22.88 -5.17 12.17
CA PRO A 27 -22.10 -3.93 12.21
C PRO A 27 -21.04 -3.87 13.30
N GLY A 28 -21.35 -4.31 14.51
CA GLY A 28 -20.38 -4.32 15.62
C GLY A 28 -19.18 -5.23 15.37
N LYS A 29 -19.40 -6.40 14.75
CA LYS A 29 -18.32 -7.33 14.37
C LYS A 29 -17.50 -6.76 13.22
N TYR A 30 -18.16 -6.15 12.23
CA TYR A 30 -17.50 -5.48 11.11
C TYR A 30 -16.59 -4.33 11.61
N ILE A 31 -17.10 -3.42 12.45
CA ILE A 31 -16.32 -2.32 13.01
C ILE A 31 -15.12 -2.84 13.78
N ARG A 32 -15.28 -3.92 14.56
CA ARG A 32 -14.18 -4.55 15.29
C ARG A 32 -13.11 -5.08 14.34
N TYR A 33 -13.51 -5.76 13.26
CA TYR A 33 -12.58 -6.24 12.25
C TYR A 33 -11.84 -5.10 11.55
N ARG A 34 -12.55 -4.02 11.19
CA ARG A 34 -11.92 -2.82 10.60
C ARG A 34 -10.87 -2.19 11.54
N LYS A 35 -11.15 -2.15 12.85
CA LYS A 35 -10.16 -1.70 13.85
C LYS A 35 -8.92 -2.60 13.87
N LEU A 36 -9.10 -3.91 13.82
CA LEU A 36 -7.98 -4.87 13.80
C LEU A 36 -7.18 -4.79 12.50
N CYS A 37 -7.83 -4.61 11.35
CA CYS A 37 -7.15 -4.34 10.08
C CYS A 37 -6.32 -3.06 10.15
N ARG A 38 -6.88 -1.97 10.71
CA ARG A 38 -6.12 -0.74 10.94
C ARG A 38 -4.93 -0.97 11.88
N ALA A 39 -5.10 -1.80 12.93
CA ALA A 39 -4.00 -2.17 13.82
C ALA A 39 -2.88 -2.90 13.07
N ALA A 40 -3.20 -3.80 12.14
CA ALA A 40 -2.21 -4.51 11.34
C ALA A 40 -1.29 -3.55 10.56
N PHE A 41 -1.86 -2.54 9.91
CA PHE A 41 -1.08 -1.47 9.26
C PHE A 41 -0.25 -0.66 10.26
N MET A 42 -0.82 -0.28 11.42
CA MET A 42 -0.07 0.46 12.44
C MET A 42 1.10 -0.36 12.99
N LEU A 43 0.93 -1.66 13.18
CA LEU A 43 1.98 -2.55 13.66
C LEU A 43 3.15 -2.63 12.68
N LYS A 44 2.89 -2.64 11.37
CA LYS A 44 3.90 -2.71 10.32
C LYS A 44 4.55 -1.35 10.04
N LEU A 45 3.76 -0.30 10.01
CA LEU A 45 4.18 1.03 9.57
C LEU A 45 4.58 1.98 10.70
N THR A 46 4.46 1.56 11.99
CA THR A 46 4.82 2.42 13.11
C THR A 46 5.62 1.69 14.18
N LYS A 47 6.41 2.45 14.95
CA LYS A 47 7.08 1.98 16.18
C LYS A 47 6.20 2.16 17.44
N ARG A 48 4.92 2.52 17.30
CA ARG A 48 4.01 2.72 18.43
C ARG A 48 3.95 1.51 19.35
N LYS A 49 3.87 1.75 20.65
CA LYS A 49 3.63 0.68 21.62
C LYS A 49 2.30 0.00 21.33
N ILE A 50 2.24 -1.31 21.54
CA ILE A 50 1.03 -2.10 21.30
C ILE A 50 -0.12 -1.60 22.19
N LEU A 51 0.20 -1.14 23.39
CA LEU A 51 -0.75 -0.53 24.33
C LEU A 51 -1.40 0.72 23.71
N ASP A 52 -0.61 1.61 23.13
CA ASP A 52 -1.10 2.86 22.53
C ASP A 52 -1.97 2.60 21.31
N ILE A 53 -1.61 1.60 20.48
CA ILE A 53 -2.44 1.13 19.37
C ILE A 53 -3.80 0.62 19.88
N ALA A 54 -3.81 -0.19 20.94
CA ALA A 54 -5.03 -0.71 21.54
C ALA A 54 -5.96 0.43 21.99
N PHE A 55 -5.45 1.40 22.74
CA PHE A 55 -6.25 2.53 23.23
C PHE A 55 -6.71 3.47 22.10
N GLN A 56 -5.85 3.76 21.13
CA GLN A 56 -6.24 4.57 19.98
C GLN A 56 -7.41 3.94 19.20
N LEU A 57 -7.45 2.62 19.12
CA LEU A 57 -8.52 1.87 18.47
C LEU A 57 -9.71 1.60 19.41
N LYS A 58 -9.70 2.21 20.60
CA LYS A 58 -10.77 2.10 21.60
C LYS A 58 -11.04 0.65 22.02
N PHE A 59 -10.00 -0.07 22.37
CA PHE A 59 -10.07 -1.31 23.14
C PHE A 59 -9.88 -0.99 24.62
N ASP A 60 -10.59 -1.70 25.47
CA ASP A 60 -10.59 -1.47 26.93
C ASP A 60 -9.24 -1.82 27.57
N SER A 61 -8.47 -2.70 26.96
CA SER A 61 -7.15 -3.10 27.42
C SER A 61 -6.30 -3.69 26.31
N GLN A 62 -4.98 -3.71 26.51
CA GLN A 62 -4.04 -4.39 25.59
C GLN A 62 -4.32 -5.90 25.52
N GLN A 63 -4.75 -6.52 26.61
CA GLN A 63 -5.09 -7.95 26.65
C GLN A 63 -6.31 -8.26 25.79
N SER A 64 -7.36 -7.45 25.89
CA SER A 64 -8.56 -7.56 25.07
C SER A 64 -8.22 -7.39 23.59
N PHE A 65 -7.43 -6.37 23.24
CA PHE A 65 -6.91 -6.14 21.89
C PHE A 65 -6.12 -7.35 21.38
N SER A 66 -5.13 -7.81 22.13
CA SER A 66 -4.24 -8.91 21.73
C SER A 66 -5.00 -10.22 21.50
N ARG A 67 -6.00 -10.50 22.33
CA ARG A 67 -6.88 -11.66 22.18
C ARG A 67 -7.69 -11.59 20.88
N GLU A 68 -8.33 -10.46 20.61
CA GLU A 68 -9.13 -10.27 19.40
C GLU A 68 -8.24 -10.24 18.13
N PHE A 69 -7.05 -9.65 18.21
CA PHE A 69 -6.07 -9.65 17.13
C PHE A 69 -5.62 -11.07 16.79
N ARG A 70 -5.27 -11.87 17.81
CA ARG A 70 -4.87 -13.27 17.63
C ARG A 70 -5.98 -14.14 17.03
N LYS A 71 -7.25 -13.87 17.36
CA LYS A 71 -8.38 -14.58 16.74
C LYS A 71 -8.48 -14.34 15.23
N LEU A 72 -8.14 -13.14 14.78
CA LEU A 72 -8.25 -12.75 13.38
C LEU A 72 -7.00 -13.11 12.56
N PHE A 73 -5.81 -12.83 13.11
CA PHE A 73 -4.53 -12.98 12.39
C PHE A 73 -3.72 -14.23 12.79
N HIS A 74 -4.25 -15.07 13.69
CA HIS A 74 -3.63 -16.31 14.18
C HIS A 74 -2.22 -16.12 14.79
N CYS A 75 -1.84 -14.89 15.12
CA CYS A 75 -0.60 -14.55 15.83
C CYS A 75 -0.81 -13.34 16.74
N THR A 76 0.10 -13.13 17.67
CA THR A 76 0.04 -11.96 18.55
C THR A 76 0.39 -10.67 17.78
N PRO A 77 -0.05 -9.48 18.25
CA PRO A 77 0.36 -8.20 17.66
C PRO A 77 1.87 -8.04 17.55
N TYR A 78 2.63 -8.50 18.55
CA TYR A 78 4.10 -8.46 18.52
C TYR A 78 4.66 -9.37 17.44
N GLN A 79 4.21 -10.63 17.35
CA GLN A 79 4.63 -11.55 16.29
C GLN A 79 4.29 -11.02 14.90
N TYR A 80 3.11 -10.41 14.72
CA TYR A 80 2.74 -9.79 13.45
C TYR A 80 3.68 -8.65 13.08
N ARG A 81 4.07 -7.81 14.05
CA ARG A 81 5.00 -6.69 13.83
C ARG A 81 6.37 -7.14 13.34
N ILE A 82 6.94 -8.17 13.95
CA ILE A 82 8.32 -8.62 13.66
C ILE A 82 8.44 -9.55 12.47
N LYS A 83 7.33 -10.14 12.00
CA LYS A 83 7.35 -10.92 10.75
C LYS A 83 7.80 -10.03 9.60
N GLU A 84 8.62 -10.56 8.72
CA GLU A 84 9.04 -9.84 7.51
C GLU A 84 7.85 -9.63 6.57
N ASP A 85 7.07 -10.68 6.36
CA ASP A 85 5.88 -10.65 5.52
C ASP A 85 4.71 -9.87 6.13
N TRP A 86 3.96 -9.19 5.27
CA TRP A 86 2.67 -8.59 5.60
C TRP A 86 1.56 -9.52 5.17
N ASP A 87 0.80 -10.02 6.12
CA ASP A 87 -0.29 -10.95 5.88
C ASP A 87 -1.61 -10.21 5.62
N PHE A 88 -2.08 -10.24 4.37
CA PHE A 88 -3.34 -9.64 3.95
C PHE A 88 -4.52 -10.63 3.92
N THR A 89 -4.29 -11.92 4.16
CA THR A 89 -5.29 -12.98 4.02
C THR A 89 -6.56 -12.76 4.86
N ASN A 90 -6.43 -12.15 6.02
CA ASN A 90 -7.53 -11.88 6.95
C ASN A 90 -7.98 -10.42 7.01
N LEU A 91 -7.50 -9.57 6.11
CA LEU A 91 -7.96 -8.19 6.05
C LEU A 91 -9.38 -8.12 5.48
N LYS A 92 -10.24 -7.39 6.16
CA LYS A 92 -11.58 -7.08 5.68
C LYS A 92 -11.59 -5.75 4.95
N LEU A 93 -12.06 -5.77 3.71
CA LEU A 93 -12.17 -4.59 2.88
C LEU A 93 -13.09 -3.53 3.50
N PRO A 94 -12.81 -2.22 3.31
CA PRO A 94 -13.81 -1.20 3.60
C PRO A 94 -15.01 -1.38 2.68
N ILE A 95 -16.19 -1.04 3.18
CA ILE A 95 -17.36 -0.88 2.30
C ILE A 95 -17.08 0.36 1.46
N THR A 96 -17.07 0.22 0.16
CA THR A 96 -16.98 1.34 -0.79
C THR A 96 -18.24 1.36 -1.65
N LEU A 97 -18.71 2.56 -1.91
CA LEU A 97 -19.81 2.81 -2.86
C LEU A 97 -19.26 3.06 -4.28
N VAL A 98 -17.95 3.03 -4.44
CA VAL A 98 -17.29 3.22 -5.74
C VAL A 98 -17.23 1.86 -6.44
N ASP A 99 -17.63 1.82 -7.69
CA ASP A 99 -17.46 0.66 -8.56
C ASP A 99 -16.02 0.17 -8.46
N ASN A 100 -15.88 -1.08 -8.06
CA ASN A 100 -14.58 -1.76 -8.10
C ASN A 100 -14.28 -2.02 -9.57
N GLU A 101 -13.75 -1.02 -10.28
CA GLU A 101 -13.07 -1.29 -11.54
C GLU A 101 -12.09 -2.42 -11.29
N CYS A 102 -12.22 -3.47 -12.07
CA CYS A 102 -11.41 -4.66 -11.90
C CYS A 102 -9.95 -4.31 -12.21
N ILE A 103 -9.14 -4.16 -11.16
CA ILE A 103 -7.70 -3.93 -11.33
C ILE A 103 -7.13 -5.13 -12.07
N LYS A 104 -6.60 -4.90 -13.26
CA LYS A 104 -5.89 -5.93 -14.04
C LYS A 104 -4.58 -6.26 -13.33
N TYR A 105 -4.24 -7.52 -13.25
CA TYR A 105 -2.99 -7.97 -12.65
C TYR A 105 -2.55 -9.32 -13.24
N ASP A 106 -1.25 -9.58 -13.16
CA ASP A 106 -0.64 -10.86 -13.51
C ASP A 106 0.41 -11.23 -12.44
N PHE A 107 0.70 -12.51 -12.30
CA PHE A 107 1.83 -12.96 -11.50
C PHE A 107 3.06 -13.10 -12.39
N CYS A 108 4.20 -12.62 -11.92
CA CYS A 108 5.46 -12.74 -12.63
C CYS A 108 6.63 -12.97 -11.69
N GLU A 109 7.65 -13.64 -12.16
CA GLU A 109 8.92 -13.79 -11.47
C GLU A 109 9.92 -12.79 -12.04
N LEU A 110 10.48 -11.94 -11.19
CA LEU A 110 11.51 -10.99 -11.57
C LEU A 110 12.89 -11.53 -11.21
N SER A 111 13.81 -11.45 -12.15
CA SER A 111 15.24 -11.64 -11.89
C SER A 111 15.86 -10.36 -11.32
N SER A 112 16.91 -10.51 -10.53
CA SER A 112 17.71 -9.37 -10.08
C SER A 112 18.38 -8.70 -11.27
N LYS A 113 18.28 -7.35 -11.33
CA LYS A 113 18.89 -6.53 -12.35
C LYS A 113 19.66 -5.38 -11.71
N GLU A 114 20.67 -4.92 -12.40
CA GLU A 114 21.48 -3.78 -11.98
C GLU A 114 21.00 -2.51 -12.69
N TYR A 115 20.87 -1.44 -11.89
CA TYR A 115 20.49 -0.11 -12.35
C TYR A 115 21.47 0.92 -11.81
N HIS A 116 21.55 2.06 -12.46
CA HIS A 116 22.33 3.20 -12.02
C HIS A 116 21.40 4.38 -11.81
N GLY A 117 21.53 5.10 -10.70
CA GLY A 117 20.60 6.15 -10.39
C GLY A 117 20.85 6.78 -9.03
N TYR A 118 19.83 7.34 -8.45
CA TYR A 118 19.95 8.07 -7.20
C TYR A 118 18.77 7.82 -6.26
N HIS A 119 19.02 7.96 -4.97
CA HIS A 119 17.99 7.89 -3.94
C HIS A 119 17.49 9.28 -3.55
N PHE A 120 16.24 9.33 -3.15
CA PHE A 120 15.70 10.40 -2.33
C PHE A 120 14.72 9.85 -1.32
N SER A 121 14.59 10.55 -0.18
CA SER A 121 13.68 10.14 0.89
C SER A 121 12.77 11.30 1.26
N TYR A 122 11.57 10.96 1.70
CA TYR A 122 10.63 11.91 2.25
C TYR A 122 9.81 11.25 3.36
N GLU A 123 9.22 12.09 4.19
CA GLU A 123 8.32 11.64 5.25
C GLU A 123 6.88 11.86 4.83
N ARG A 124 6.03 10.89 5.08
CA ARG A 124 4.60 11.10 4.89
C ARG A 124 3.78 10.57 6.06
N PRO A 125 2.63 11.21 6.37
CA PRO A 125 1.70 10.69 7.36
C PRO A 125 0.97 9.45 6.84
N ILE A 126 0.77 8.45 7.70
CA ILE A 126 0.12 7.17 7.34
C ILE A 126 -1.35 7.37 6.98
N TYR A 127 -2.03 8.35 7.59
CA TYR A 127 -3.48 8.51 7.51
C TYR A 127 -3.96 9.83 6.89
N LYS A 128 -3.05 10.71 6.46
CA LYS A 128 -3.45 11.97 5.83
C LYS A 128 -3.89 11.73 4.39
N GLN A 129 -4.92 12.44 3.96
CA GLN A 129 -5.45 12.35 2.59
C GLN A 129 -4.75 13.30 1.60
N SER A 130 -3.77 14.09 2.04
CA SER A 130 -3.06 14.97 1.14
C SER A 130 -2.10 14.13 0.27
N ASN A 131 -2.11 14.42 -1.01
CA ASN A 131 -1.30 13.74 -2.02
C ASN A 131 -0.01 14.54 -2.34
N ASP A 132 0.29 15.59 -1.57
CA ASP A 132 1.36 16.54 -1.91
C ASP A 132 2.73 15.87 -2.01
N GLU A 133 3.05 14.97 -1.07
CA GLU A 133 4.32 14.27 -1.05
C GLU A 133 4.44 13.28 -2.24
N GLU A 134 3.34 12.60 -2.58
CA GLU A 134 3.28 11.69 -3.74
C GLU A 134 3.39 12.48 -5.05
N LEU A 135 2.78 13.66 -5.14
CA LEU A 135 2.93 14.55 -6.30
C LEU A 135 4.38 15.01 -6.48
N VAL A 136 5.08 15.34 -5.39
CA VAL A 136 6.51 15.71 -5.43
C VAL A 136 7.34 14.52 -5.94
N ARG A 137 7.07 13.32 -5.42
CA ARG A 137 7.72 12.08 -5.90
C ARG A 137 7.48 11.87 -7.39
N PHE A 138 6.22 11.93 -7.81
CA PHE A 138 5.82 11.77 -9.19
C PHE A 138 6.50 12.77 -10.13
N ARG A 139 6.51 14.06 -9.78
CA ARG A 139 7.19 15.08 -10.57
C ARG A 139 8.68 14.83 -10.76
N LYS A 140 9.36 14.30 -9.73
CA LYS A 140 10.78 13.91 -9.85
C LYS A 140 10.96 12.77 -10.85
N ILE A 141 10.11 11.74 -10.80
CA ILE A 141 10.15 10.60 -11.72
C ILE A 141 9.95 11.09 -13.17
N ILE A 142 8.88 11.83 -13.42
CA ILE A 142 8.56 12.36 -14.76
C ILE A 142 9.65 13.29 -15.28
N LYS A 143 10.21 14.13 -14.41
CA LYS A 143 11.33 15.00 -14.79
C LYS A 143 12.53 14.16 -15.26
N SER A 144 12.93 13.16 -14.47
CA SER A 144 14.06 12.27 -14.83
C SER A 144 13.81 11.50 -16.13
N MET A 145 12.58 11.04 -16.35
CA MET A 145 12.17 10.34 -17.56
C MET A 145 12.30 11.24 -18.80
N LYS A 146 11.84 12.50 -18.70
CA LYS A 146 11.92 13.47 -19.79
C LYS A 146 13.37 13.91 -20.09
N GLU A 147 14.19 14.07 -19.06
CA GLU A 147 15.60 14.45 -19.21
C GLU A 147 16.43 13.38 -19.94
N CYS A 148 16.11 12.11 -19.74
CA CYS A 148 16.84 10.98 -20.33
C CYS A 148 16.14 10.38 -21.57
N SER A 149 14.88 10.71 -21.80
CA SER A 149 14.05 10.13 -22.87
C SER A 149 14.08 8.58 -22.89
N THR A 150 13.95 7.99 -21.71
CA THR A 150 14.04 6.53 -21.50
C THR A 150 13.10 6.07 -20.40
N ASP A 151 12.81 4.78 -20.39
CA ASP A 151 12.07 4.14 -19.29
C ASP A 151 12.81 4.30 -17.97
N ILE A 152 12.05 4.51 -16.92
CA ILE A 152 12.57 4.70 -15.55
C ILE A 152 12.19 3.52 -14.69
N PHE A 153 13.19 2.91 -14.05
CA PHE A 153 13.01 1.97 -12.95
C PHE A 153 12.90 2.74 -11.64
N VAL A 154 11.88 2.42 -10.85
CA VAL A 154 11.67 3.00 -9.52
C VAL A 154 11.55 1.88 -8.50
N SER A 155 12.32 1.99 -7.41
CA SER A 155 12.23 1.08 -6.27
C SER A 155 11.85 1.87 -5.02
N THR A 156 10.82 1.44 -4.30
CA THR A 156 10.31 2.15 -3.13
C THR A 156 10.25 1.25 -1.91
N THR A 157 10.83 1.74 -0.81
CA THR A 157 10.75 1.09 0.50
C THR A 157 10.05 1.99 1.52
N PHE A 158 9.42 1.36 2.51
CA PHE A 158 8.67 2.03 3.55
C PHE A 158 9.17 1.60 4.92
N GLU A 159 9.54 2.57 5.76
CA GLU A 159 10.01 2.31 7.11
C GLU A 159 9.26 3.16 8.13
N PRO A 160 9.02 2.63 9.34
CA PRO A 160 8.48 3.43 10.43
C PRO A 160 9.38 4.61 10.75
N HIS A 161 8.81 5.83 10.83
CA HIS A 161 9.57 6.99 11.23
C HIS A 161 10.12 6.83 12.66
N ALA A 162 11.36 7.29 12.87
CA ALA A 162 12.05 7.09 14.15
C ALA A 162 11.37 7.82 15.33
N TYR A 163 10.86 9.04 15.08
CA TYR A 163 10.38 9.95 16.13
C TYR A 163 8.91 10.37 15.98
N LYS A 164 8.35 10.36 14.76
CA LYS A 164 6.97 10.76 14.49
C LYS A 164 6.07 9.53 14.42
N GLU A 165 5.20 9.36 15.40
CA GLU A 165 4.40 8.13 15.57
C GLU A 165 3.41 7.80 14.45
N ASN A 166 2.99 8.79 13.66
CA ASN A 166 2.03 8.62 12.55
C ASN A 166 2.65 8.83 11.18
N TYR A 167 3.98 8.80 11.10
CA TYR A 167 4.71 9.02 9.86
C TYR A 167 5.50 7.79 9.47
N ILE A 168 5.72 7.64 8.20
CA ILE A 168 6.67 6.71 7.60
C ILE A 168 7.73 7.48 6.84
N ASN A 169 8.93 6.92 6.79
CA ASN A 169 9.96 7.30 5.85
C ASN A 169 9.74 6.50 4.57
N VAL A 170 9.68 7.18 3.45
CA VAL A 170 9.62 6.59 2.12
C VAL A 170 10.95 6.86 1.46
N THR A 171 11.66 5.81 1.09
CA THR A 171 12.90 5.92 0.31
C THR A 171 12.64 5.40 -1.09
N THR A 172 12.90 6.26 -2.07
CA THR A 172 12.69 5.96 -3.49
C THR A 172 14.03 6.04 -4.21
N PHE A 173 14.36 4.98 -4.94
CA PHE A 173 15.45 4.95 -5.91
C PHE A 173 14.87 5.19 -7.30
N ILE A 174 15.43 6.12 -8.03
CA ILE A 174 15.17 6.31 -9.47
C ILE A 174 16.37 5.80 -10.23
N GLY A 175 16.16 4.82 -11.08
CA GLY A 175 17.20 4.10 -11.79
C GLY A 175 17.02 4.04 -13.28
N PHE A 176 18.15 3.94 -13.96
CA PHE A 176 18.30 3.85 -15.40
C PHE A 176 19.07 2.57 -15.73
N ALA A 177 18.70 1.92 -16.84
CA ALA A 177 19.41 0.75 -17.31
C ALA A 177 20.82 1.11 -17.85
N ASN A 178 20.98 2.34 -18.34
CA ASN A 178 22.23 2.84 -18.91
C ASN A 178 22.94 3.79 -17.92
N VAL A 179 24.21 3.53 -17.63
CA VAL A 179 25.06 4.38 -16.77
C VAL A 179 25.16 5.83 -17.26
N LYS A 180 25.14 6.05 -18.58
CA LYS A 180 25.24 7.41 -19.13
C LYS A 180 24.05 8.28 -18.74
N ASP A 181 22.86 7.70 -18.68
CA ASP A 181 21.63 8.40 -18.31
C ASP A 181 21.65 8.77 -16.81
N ALA A 182 22.19 7.87 -15.98
CA ALA A 182 22.32 8.10 -14.55
C ALA A 182 23.38 9.17 -14.20
N ASN A 183 24.43 9.29 -14.98
CA ASN A 183 25.52 10.25 -14.72
C ASN A 183 25.13 11.72 -14.89
N ILE A 184 23.95 12.01 -15.44
CA ILE A 184 23.38 13.36 -15.49
C ILE A 184 23.00 13.85 -14.08
N PHE A 185 22.74 12.92 -13.15
CA PHE A 185 22.28 13.22 -11.80
C PHE A 185 23.42 13.12 -10.77
N ILE A 186 23.51 14.13 -9.91
CA ILE A 186 24.48 14.18 -8.82
C ILE A 186 24.17 13.07 -7.80
N GLY A 187 25.19 12.32 -7.38
CA GLY A 187 25.04 11.23 -6.41
C GLY A 187 24.55 9.91 -7.02
N SER A 188 24.73 9.74 -8.35
CA SER A 188 24.44 8.46 -9.01
C SER A 188 25.23 7.32 -8.39
N GLU A 189 24.54 6.23 -8.09
CA GLU A 189 25.08 5.02 -7.50
C GLU A 189 24.53 3.76 -8.18
N ARG A 190 25.17 2.64 -7.94
CA ARG A 190 24.73 1.33 -8.42
C ARG A 190 23.68 0.76 -7.47
N PHE A 191 22.61 0.22 -8.01
CA PHE A 191 21.53 -0.43 -7.27
C PHE A 191 21.18 -1.78 -7.90
N THR A 192 20.99 -2.79 -7.08
CA THR A 192 20.56 -4.13 -7.52
C THR A 192 19.13 -4.39 -7.06
N SER A 193 18.22 -4.64 -8.02
CA SER A 193 16.83 -4.91 -7.70
C SER A 193 16.62 -6.28 -7.06
N ASN A 194 15.58 -6.41 -6.23
CA ASN A 194 15.19 -7.68 -5.65
C ASN A 194 14.61 -8.63 -6.71
N SER A 195 14.95 -9.92 -6.62
CA SER A 195 14.35 -10.99 -7.42
C SER A 195 13.18 -11.65 -6.70
N GLY A 196 12.43 -12.50 -7.40
CA GLY A 196 11.39 -13.39 -6.87
C GLY A 196 9.99 -13.09 -7.42
N LEU A 197 8.97 -13.64 -6.75
CA LEU A 197 7.58 -13.53 -7.19
C LEU A 197 6.98 -12.16 -6.90
N TYR A 198 6.32 -11.60 -7.90
CA TYR A 198 5.63 -10.32 -7.85
C TYR A 198 4.23 -10.44 -8.47
N ILE A 199 3.31 -9.60 -7.99
CA ILE A 199 2.10 -9.29 -8.71
C ILE A 199 2.35 -8.03 -9.53
N LYS A 200 2.18 -8.14 -10.86
CA LYS A 200 2.30 -7.04 -11.82
C LYS A 200 0.93 -6.40 -12.03
N ILE A 201 0.87 -5.09 -11.97
CA ILE A 201 -0.34 -4.28 -12.16
C ILE A 201 -0.01 -3.24 -13.22
N PRO A 202 -0.43 -3.45 -14.48
CA PRO A 202 -0.27 -2.43 -15.52
C PRO A 202 -1.19 -1.24 -15.23
N PHE A 203 -0.70 -0.04 -15.48
CA PHE A 203 -1.43 1.20 -15.29
C PHE A 203 -1.26 2.11 -16.50
N GLU A 204 -2.38 2.68 -16.93
CA GLU A 204 -2.46 3.75 -17.90
C GLU A 204 -3.56 4.71 -17.45
N GLY A 205 -3.27 5.99 -17.27
CA GLY A 205 -4.25 6.95 -16.79
C GLY A 205 -3.66 8.27 -16.32
N GLY A 206 -4.49 9.06 -15.67
CA GLY A 206 -4.11 10.36 -15.11
C GLY A 206 -3.30 10.24 -13.82
N VAL A 207 -2.65 11.35 -13.44
CA VAL A 207 -1.83 11.43 -12.22
C VAL A 207 -2.63 11.14 -10.95
N ASP A 208 -3.88 11.61 -10.88
CA ASP A 208 -4.72 11.40 -9.71
C ASP A 208 -5.07 9.92 -9.53
N ASP A 209 -5.35 9.20 -10.62
CA ASP A 209 -5.61 7.76 -10.60
C ASP A 209 -4.34 6.97 -10.27
N TYR A 210 -3.17 7.39 -10.78
CA TYR A 210 -1.88 6.82 -10.40
C TYR A 210 -1.63 6.91 -8.89
N ILE A 211 -1.87 8.07 -8.29
CA ILE A 211 -1.70 8.27 -6.84
C ILE A 211 -2.66 7.37 -6.03
N LEU A 212 -3.85 7.12 -6.56
CA LEU A 212 -4.83 6.24 -5.93
C LEU A 212 -4.51 4.75 -6.10
N LEU A 213 -3.74 4.37 -7.12
CA LEU A 213 -3.44 2.98 -7.45
C LEU A 213 -2.80 2.23 -6.28
N SER A 214 -1.79 2.82 -5.63
CA SER A 214 -1.15 2.21 -4.46
C SER A 214 -2.14 1.89 -3.35
N ARG A 215 -3.08 2.81 -3.05
CA ARG A 215 -4.13 2.57 -2.05
C ARG A 215 -5.09 1.47 -2.49
N ARG A 216 -5.52 1.45 -3.75
CA ARG A 216 -6.38 0.40 -4.30
C ARG A 216 -5.68 -0.95 -4.22
N THR A 217 -4.41 -1.02 -4.56
CA THR A 217 -3.61 -2.25 -4.47
C THR A 217 -3.54 -2.78 -3.03
N TYR A 218 -3.09 -1.96 -2.09
CA TYR A 218 -2.88 -2.41 -0.71
C TYR A 218 -4.17 -2.62 0.09
N PHE A 219 -5.20 -1.83 -0.16
CA PHE A 219 -6.44 -1.90 0.62
C PHE A 219 -7.54 -2.74 -0.03
N TYR A 220 -7.42 -3.06 -1.32
CA TYR A 220 -8.44 -3.84 -2.03
C TYR A 220 -7.84 -5.08 -2.72
N LEU A 221 -6.89 -4.91 -3.64
CA LEU A 221 -6.41 -6.02 -4.47
C LEU A 221 -5.72 -7.10 -3.63
N LEU A 222 -4.68 -6.77 -2.87
CA LEU A 222 -3.97 -7.76 -2.06
C LEU A 222 -4.87 -8.48 -1.04
N PRO A 223 -5.75 -7.78 -0.29
CA PRO A 223 -6.71 -8.45 0.58
C PRO A 223 -7.73 -9.32 -0.15
N SER A 224 -8.22 -8.91 -1.33
CA SER A 224 -9.19 -9.70 -2.09
C SER A 224 -8.61 -11.01 -2.60
N LEU A 225 -7.31 -11.00 -2.92
CA LEU A 225 -6.57 -12.17 -3.35
C LEU A 225 -6.01 -13.00 -2.18
N GLY A 226 -6.13 -12.52 -0.95
CA GLY A 226 -5.59 -13.20 0.23
C GLY A 226 -4.06 -13.36 0.17
N LEU A 227 -3.34 -12.41 -0.42
CA LEU A 227 -1.91 -12.49 -0.61
C LEU A 227 -1.13 -12.07 0.65
N LYS A 228 0.12 -12.53 0.73
CA LYS A 228 1.12 -12.03 1.67
C LYS A 228 2.16 -11.25 0.89
N ARG A 229 2.44 -10.02 1.33
CA ARG A 229 3.54 -9.25 0.80
C ARG A 229 4.83 -9.66 1.51
N ARG A 230 5.86 -10.06 0.76
CA ARG A 230 7.19 -10.36 1.32
C ARG A 230 8.00 -9.06 1.57
N GLY A 231 9.05 -9.16 2.37
CA GLY A 231 9.92 -8.06 2.74
C GLY A 231 10.89 -7.65 1.64
N ALA A 232 10.36 -7.09 0.53
CA ALA A 232 11.15 -6.52 -0.56
C ALA A 232 10.58 -5.18 -0.98
N ALA A 233 11.30 -4.41 -1.80
CA ALA A 233 10.83 -3.12 -2.30
C ALA A 233 9.68 -3.29 -3.29
N ASP A 234 8.75 -2.33 -3.32
CA ASP A 234 7.83 -2.17 -4.43
C ASP A 234 8.61 -1.64 -5.63
N ILE A 235 8.33 -2.16 -6.81
CA ILE A 235 8.99 -1.77 -8.05
C ILE A 235 7.96 -1.16 -8.99
N GLU A 236 8.36 -0.11 -9.70
CA GLU A 236 7.56 0.51 -10.76
C GLU A 236 8.47 0.72 -11.97
N ILE A 237 7.94 0.49 -13.15
CA ILE A 237 8.60 0.82 -14.41
C ILE A 237 7.71 1.83 -15.11
N PHE A 238 8.20 3.05 -15.27
CA PHE A 238 7.54 4.10 -16.03
C PHE A 238 8.02 4.04 -17.46
N HIS A 239 7.10 3.99 -18.40
CA HIS A 239 7.39 3.89 -19.83
C HIS A 239 7.43 5.26 -20.47
N TYR A 240 8.55 5.58 -21.13
CA TYR A 240 8.70 6.81 -21.88
C TYR A 240 7.90 6.74 -23.18
N ILE A 241 7.04 7.72 -23.40
CA ILE A 241 6.26 7.87 -24.62
C ILE A 241 6.73 9.14 -25.33
N GLU A 242 7.24 8.98 -26.54
CA GLU A 242 7.60 10.09 -27.41
C GLU A 242 6.32 10.81 -27.87
N ASN A 243 6.20 12.11 -27.67
CA ASN A 243 5.05 12.95 -28.02
C ASN A 243 3.88 12.97 -27.02
N ASP A 244 4.08 12.67 -25.76
CA ASP A 244 3.07 12.94 -24.76
C ASP A 244 2.99 14.47 -24.52
N GLY A 245 1.88 15.08 -24.96
CA GLY A 245 1.63 16.52 -24.76
C GLY A 245 1.60 16.92 -23.29
N GLU A 246 1.42 18.19 -22.98
CA GLU A 246 1.43 18.73 -21.60
C GLU A 246 0.40 18.09 -20.65
N GLU A 247 -0.59 17.34 -21.16
CA GLU A 247 -1.59 16.56 -20.42
C GLU A 247 -1.32 15.06 -20.40
N GLY A 248 -0.08 14.63 -20.68
CA GLY A 248 0.29 13.24 -20.88
C GLY A 248 -0.14 12.29 -19.79
N GLY A 249 -0.79 11.19 -20.19
CA GLY A 249 -1.14 10.08 -19.32
C GLY A 249 0.12 9.39 -18.78
N VAL A 250 0.00 8.74 -17.64
CA VAL A 250 1.05 7.90 -17.07
C VAL A 250 0.88 6.49 -17.60
N VAL A 251 1.92 5.93 -18.18
CA VAL A 251 2.00 4.50 -18.50
C VAL A 251 3.08 3.87 -17.63
N SER A 252 2.69 2.90 -16.82
CA SER A 252 3.61 2.25 -15.90
C SER A 252 3.19 0.82 -15.56
N ASP A 253 4.15 0.01 -15.16
CA ASP A 253 3.93 -1.30 -14.56
C ASP A 253 4.33 -1.26 -13.09
N HIS A 254 3.41 -1.64 -12.20
CA HIS A 254 3.66 -1.74 -10.77
C HIS A 254 3.87 -3.19 -10.37
N PHE A 255 4.89 -3.45 -9.58
CA PHE A 255 5.24 -4.79 -9.11
C PHE A 255 5.29 -4.78 -7.58
N ILE A 256 4.37 -5.50 -6.96
CA ILE A 256 4.34 -5.68 -5.51
C ILE A 256 4.90 -7.07 -5.18
N PRO A 257 5.92 -7.16 -4.33
CA PRO A 257 6.52 -8.44 -3.97
C PRO A 257 5.54 -9.29 -3.15
N VAL A 258 5.28 -10.51 -3.59
CA VAL A 258 4.37 -11.43 -2.90
C VAL A 258 5.04 -12.75 -2.57
N SER A 259 4.58 -13.40 -1.50
CA SER A 259 4.97 -14.75 -1.17
C SER A 259 4.08 -15.74 -1.94
N GLU A 260 4.61 -16.92 -2.26
CA GLU A 260 3.81 -17.98 -2.82
C GLU A 260 2.59 -18.28 -1.94
N ILE A 261 1.45 -18.45 -2.57
CA ILE A 261 0.26 -19.00 -1.88
C ILE A 261 0.52 -20.49 -1.75
N ILE A 262 0.97 -20.94 -0.59
CA ILE A 262 0.88 -22.38 -0.27
C ILE A 262 -0.62 -22.65 -0.13
N ALA A 263 -1.21 -23.19 -1.20
CA ALA A 263 -2.57 -23.73 -1.14
C ALA A 263 -2.57 -24.82 -0.05
N CYS A 264 -3.29 -24.56 1.04
CA CYS A 264 -3.59 -25.55 2.07
C CYS A 264 -4.68 -26.49 1.58
#